data_fb59e528573641c374f031451b54c263
#
_entry.id   fb59e528573641c374f031451b54c263
#
_cell.length_a   1.000
_cell.length_b   1.000
_cell.length_c   1.000
_cell.angle_alpha   90.00
_cell.angle_beta   90.00
_cell.angle_gamma   90.00
#
_symmetry.space_group_name_H-M   'P 1'
#
loop_
_entity.id
_entity.type
_entity.pdbx_description
1 polymer ?
#
loop_
_entity_poly.entity_id
_entity_poly.type
_entity_poly.pdbx_seq_one_letter_code
_entity_poly.pdbx_strand_id
1 'polypeptide(L)'
;AVEHTIYTKELAEKGELLTHDKDQSVLTLMKLDSVIERDFTILNPEMSLGEMLHEGVSKSSRNLFPVVDENEFLVGIILLDDIRTVMFDQTLYETTSVETFMHNPPDYIYYENDSMKEVMRKFQDTGAWNLPVIKKGNYYGFVSKSKLLTAYRRELINFTS
;
A
#
# COMPACT_ATOMS: atom_id res chain seq x y z
N ALA A 1 27.46 -34.14 -6.39
CA ALA A 1 26.42 -35.14 -6.47
C ALA A 1 25.24 -34.74 -5.64
N VAL A 2 24.22 -34.55 -6.31
CA VAL A 2 23.03 -34.10 -5.68
C VAL A 2 22.22 -35.28 -5.25
N GLU A 3 22.46 -35.65 -4.09
CA GLU A 3 21.64 -36.70 -3.55
C GLU A 3 20.64 -36.10 -2.59
N HIS A 4 19.64 -35.45 -3.15
CA HIS A 4 18.44 -35.32 -2.38
C HIS A 4 17.76 -36.65 -2.41
N THR A 5 17.89 -37.37 -1.34
CA THR A 5 17.17 -38.60 -1.17
C THR A 5 15.68 -38.33 -1.22
N ILE A 6 14.90 -39.28 -1.68
CA ILE A 6 13.43 -39.23 -1.69
C ILE A 6 12.90 -38.79 -0.34
N TYR A 7 13.50 -39.26 0.75
CA TYR A 7 13.11 -38.90 2.10
C TYR A 7 13.23 -37.41 2.37
N THR A 8 14.33 -36.76 1.94
CA THR A 8 14.54 -35.33 2.15
C THR A 8 13.52 -34.52 1.34
N LYS A 9 13.21 -34.95 0.12
CA LYS A 9 12.23 -34.31 -0.75
C LYS A 9 10.83 -34.38 -0.14
N GLU A 10 10.42 -35.53 0.32
CA GLU A 10 9.12 -35.72 0.98
C GLU A 10 8.99 -34.87 2.24
N LEU A 11 10.05 -34.79 3.03
CA LEU A 11 10.08 -33.98 4.24
C LEU A 11 9.95 -32.48 3.92
N ALA A 12 10.62 -32.01 2.87
CA ALA A 12 10.52 -30.63 2.43
C ALA A 12 9.11 -30.30 1.95
N GLU A 13 8.49 -31.17 1.16
CA GLU A 13 7.12 -30.99 0.68
C GLU A 13 6.12 -30.94 1.85
N LYS A 14 6.29 -31.81 2.83
CA LYS A 14 5.44 -31.82 4.02
C LYS A 14 5.60 -30.56 4.84
N GLY A 15 6.83 -30.05 4.97
CA GLY A 15 7.11 -28.78 5.64
C GLY A 15 6.44 -27.62 4.94
N GLU A 16 6.47 -27.58 3.61
CA GLU A 16 5.81 -26.55 2.82
C GLU A 16 4.29 -26.56 2.99
N LEU A 17 3.67 -27.74 3.02
CA LEU A 17 2.23 -27.88 3.24
C LEU A 17 1.81 -27.36 4.62
N LEU A 18 2.56 -27.67 5.66
CA LEU A 18 2.29 -27.23 7.03
C LEU A 18 2.43 -25.71 7.14
N THR A 19 3.44 -25.13 6.48
CA THR A 19 3.66 -23.69 6.44
C THR A 19 2.52 -22.99 5.70
N HIS A 20 2.07 -23.56 4.57
CA HIS A 20 0.97 -23.01 3.81
C HIS A 20 -0.33 -22.97 4.62
N ASP A 21 -0.68 -24.07 5.29
CA ASP A 21 -1.88 -24.14 6.13
C ASP A 21 -1.83 -23.14 7.28
N LYS A 22 -0.67 -22.98 7.89
CA LYS A 22 -0.45 -22.00 8.95
C LYS A 22 -0.63 -20.58 8.44
N ASP A 23 -0.07 -20.27 7.27
CA ASP A 23 -0.23 -18.95 6.64
C ASP A 23 -1.70 -18.67 6.35
N GLN A 24 -2.44 -19.63 5.82
CA GLN A 24 -3.87 -19.48 5.54
C GLN A 24 -4.66 -19.20 6.82
N SER A 25 -4.34 -19.90 7.90
CA SER A 25 -5.01 -19.72 9.19
C SER A 25 -4.72 -18.33 9.77
N VAL A 26 -3.48 -17.88 9.71
CA VAL A 26 -3.07 -16.56 10.20
C VAL A 26 -3.77 -15.46 9.39
N LEU A 27 -3.77 -15.57 8.06
CA LEU A 27 -4.42 -14.58 7.19
C LEU A 27 -5.93 -14.50 7.44
N THR A 28 -6.57 -15.63 7.77
CA THR A 28 -7.98 -15.66 8.11
C THR A 28 -8.29 -14.90 9.41
N LEU A 29 -7.36 -14.90 10.36
CA LEU A 29 -7.52 -14.19 11.64
C LEU A 29 -7.23 -12.69 11.55
N MET A 30 -6.51 -12.26 10.53
CA MET A 30 -6.20 -10.85 10.34
C MET A 30 -7.41 -10.07 9.83
N LYS A 31 -7.55 -8.84 10.32
CA LYS A 31 -8.62 -7.93 9.89
C LYS A 31 -8.03 -6.76 9.12
N LEU A 32 -8.58 -6.49 7.95
CA LEU A 32 -8.14 -5.40 7.09
C LEU A 32 -8.19 -4.05 7.82
N ASP A 33 -9.26 -3.80 8.59
CA ASP A 33 -9.40 -2.55 9.34
C ASP A 33 -8.23 -2.26 10.27
N SER A 34 -7.58 -3.30 10.79
CA SER A 34 -6.46 -3.13 11.72
C SER A 34 -5.18 -2.63 11.05
N VAL A 35 -5.08 -2.72 9.73
CA VAL A 35 -3.88 -2.32 8.98
C VAL A 35 -4.11 -1.13 8.06
N ILE A 36 -5.33 -0.64 7.93
CA ILE A 36 -5.62 0.55 7.12
C ILE A 36 -5.18 1.79 7.87
N GLU A 37 -4.40 2.63 7.21
CA GLU A 37 -4.00 3.94 7.71
C GLU A 37 -4.77 5.02 6.95
N ARG A 38 -5.32 5.98 7.69
CA ARG A 38 -6.18 7.03 7.14
C ARG A 38 -5.60 8.44 7.28
N ASP A 39 -4.48 8.56 7.95
CA ASP A 39 -3.83 9.83 8.21
C ASP A 39 -2.91 10.22 7.05
N PHE A 40 -3.51 10.63 5.94
CA PHE A 40 -2.81 11.13 4.77
C PHE A 40 -3.38 12.48 4.36
N THR A 41 -2.51 13.36 3.90
CA THR A 41 -2.94 14.64 3.33
C THR A 41 -3.44 14.41 1.93
N ILE A 42 -4.72 14.68 1.70
CA ILE A 42 -5.38 14.51 0.41
C ILE A 42 -5.13 15.74 -0.45
N LEU A 43 -4.72 15.51 -1.70
CA LEU A 43 -4.52 16.55 -2.69
C LEU A 43 -5.64 16.50 -3.71
N ASN A 44 -6.00 17.68 -4.24
CA ASN A 44 -6.95 17.79 -5.34
C ASN A 44 -6.16 17.88 -6.66
N PRO A 45 -6.60 17.23 -7.75
CA PRO A 45 -5.86 17.24 -9.01
C PRO A 45 -5.70 18.63 -9.63
N GLU A 46 -6.58 19.56 -9.30
CA GLU A 46 -6.54 20.93 -9.83
C GLU A 46 -5.65 21.89 -9.05
N MET A 47 -5.14 21.45 -7.88
CA MET A 47 -4.19 22.26 -7.11
C MET A 47 -2.96 22.61 -7.94
N SER A 48 -2.46 23.82 -7.76
CA SER A 48 -1.16 24.21 -8.29
C SER A 48 -0.02 23.55 -7.48
N LEU A 49 1.16 23.48 -8.07
CA LEU A 49 2.35 22.99 -7.38
C LEU A 49 2.59 23.78 -6.09
N GLY A 50 2.44 25.10 -6.14
CA GLY A 50 2.61 25.96 -4.96
C GLY A 50 1.63 25.62 -3.84
N GLU A 51 0.35 25.46 -4.18
CA GLU A 51 -0.67 25.07 -3.19
C GLU A 51 -0.36 23.70 -2.59
N MET A 52 0.03 22.73 -3.42
CA MET A 52 0.40 21.40 -2.96
C MET A 52 1.56 21.46 -1.96
N LEU A 53 2.58 22.24 -2.27
CA LEU A 53 3.77 22.34 -1.39
C LEU A 53 3.45 23.06 -0.09
N HIS A 54 2.70 24.16 -0.13
CA HIS A 54 2.40 24.97 1.05
C HIS A 54 1.29 24.38 1.92
N GLU A 55 0.28 23.80 1.33
CA GLU A 55 -0.90 23.31 2.05
C GLU A 55 -0.87 21.82 2.33
N GLY A 56 -0.13 21.06 1.52
CA GLY A 56 -0.05 19.62 1.65
C GLY A 56 1.30 19.17 2.20
N VAL A 57 2.33 19.27 1.39
CA VAL A 57 3.65 18.68 1.68
C VAL A 57 4.26 19.27 2.94
N SER A 58 4.23 20.58 3.13
CA SER A 58 4.84 21.25 4.27
C SER A 58 4.19 20.89 5.61
N LYS A 59 2.93 20.45 5.59
CA LYS A 59 2.14 20.13 6.79
C LYS A 59 2.05 18.65 7.06
N SER A 60 2.65 17.82 6.22
CA SER A 60 2.59 16.37 6.32
C SER A 60 3.94 15.77 6.69
N SER A 61 3.89 14.72 7.48
CA SER A 61 5.08 13.89 7.76
C SER A 61 5.19 12.70 6.79
N ARG A 62 4.26 12.58 5.86
CA ARG A 62 4.22 11.47 4.91
C ARG A 62 4.96 11.81 3.62
N ASN A 63 5.43 10.77 2.93
CA ASN A 63 6.10 10.89 1.64
C ASN A 63 5.19 10.47 0.47
N LEU A 64 3.94 10.20 0.75
CA LEU A 64 2.94 9.70 -0.18
C LEU A 64 1.66 10.52 -0.01
N PHE A 65 1.08 10.95 -1.13
CA PHE A 65 -0.11 11.80 -1.14
C PHE A 65 -1.15 11.24 -2.10
N PRO A 66 -2.36 10.91 -1.62
CA PRO A 66 -3.45 10.54 -2.51
C PRO A 66 -3.99 11.78 -3.20
N VAL A 67 -4.27 11.66 -4.50
CA VAL A 67 -4.92 12.70 -5.29
C VAL A 67 -6.37 12.25 -5.52
N VAL A 68 -7.30 13.03 -4.99
CA VAL A 68 -8.72 12.68 -4.94
C VAL A 68 -9.53 13.80 -5.57
N ASP A 69 -10.45 13.46 -6.46
CA ASP A 69 -11.29 14.44 -7.13
C ASP A 69 -12.49 14.88 -6.26
N GLU A 70 -13.32 15.75 -6.80
CA GLU A 70 -14.51 16.28 -6.12
C GLU A 70 -15.55 15.22 -5.79
N ASN A 71 -15.53 14.08 -6.49
CA ASN A 71 -16.44 12.95 -6.26
C ASN A 71 -15.85 11.92 -5.30
N GLU A 72 -14.74 12.24 -4.64
CA GLU A 72 -14.03 11.38 -3.71
C GLU A 72 -13.36 10.15 -4.36
N PHE A 73 -13.20 10.17 -5.70
CA PHE A 73 -12.48 9.11 -6.41
C PHE A 73 -10.97 9.35 -6.35
N LEU A 74 -10.23 8.28 -6.10
CA LEU A 74 -8.77 8.32 -6.18
C LEU A 74 -8.38 8.36 -7.67
N VAL A 75 -7.82 9.48 -8.10
CA VAL A 75 -7.41 9.69 -9.50
C VAL A 75 -5.92 9.46 -9.72
N GLY A 76 -5.13 9.40 -8.65
CA GLY A 76 -3.71 9.12 -8.73
C GLY A 76 -3.03 9.25 -7.39
N ILE A 77 -1.73 9.05 -7.38
CA ILE A 77 -0.88 9.26 -6.21
C ILE A 77 0.33 10.11 -6.58
N ILE A 78 0.87 10.82 -5.60
CA ILE A 78 2.12 11.56 -5.74
C ILE A 78 3.06 11.05 -4.66
N LEU A 79 4.28 10.72 -5.06
CA LEU A 79 5.37 10.46 -4.13
C LEU A 79 6.20 11.72 -3.98
N LEU A 80 6.70 11.97 -2.78
CA LEU A 80 7.56 13.12 -2.53
C LEU A 80 8.76 13.14 -3.48
N ASP A 81 9.30 11.98 -3.83
CA ASP A 81 10.41 11.88 -4.78
C ASP A 81 10.05 12.40 -6.17
N ASP A 82 8.77 12.31 -6.57
CA ASP A 82 8.32 12.75 -7.90
C ASP A 82 8.40 14.27 -8.06
N ILE A 83 8.36 15.02 -6.96
CA ILE A 83 8.34 16.48 -6.96
C ILE A 83 9.63 17.09 -6.42
N ARG A 84 10.56 16.27 -5.94
CA ARG A 84 11.78 16.73 -5.28
C ARG A 84 12.62 17.65 -6.16
N THR A 85 12.69 17.37 -7.45
CA THR A 85 13.50 18.16 -8.41
C THR A 85 12.90 19.52 -8.72
N VAL A 86 11.58 19.70 -8.52
CA VAL A 86 10.87 20.94 -8.87
C VAL A 86 10.36 21.72 -7.66
N MET A 87 10.46 21.13 -6.46
CA MET A 87 9.87 21.74 -5.27
C MET A 87 10.47 23.09 -4.87
N PHE A 88 11.66 23.41 -5.34
CA PHE A 88 12.30 24.68 -5.08
C PHE A 88 12.26 25.64 -6.29
N ASP A 89 11.65 25.24 -7.39
CA ASP A 89 11.50 26.09 -8.58
C ASP A 89 10.21 26.89 -8.50
N GLN A 90 10.26 28.07 -7.93
CA GLN A 90 9.10 28.94 -7.72
C GLN A 90 8.43 29.37 -9.01
N THR A 91 9.13 29.31 -10.15
CA THR A 91 8.55 29.69 -11.44
C THR A 91 7.45 28.73 -11.88
N LEU A 92 7.44 27.52 -11.32
CA LEU A 92 6.45 26.49 -11.64
C LEU A 92 5.23 26.49 -10.71
N TYR A 93 5.29 27.25 -9.62
CA TYR A 93 4.27 27.12 -8.54
C TYR A 93 2.85 27.47 -9.00
N GLU A 94 2.69 28.46 -9.84
CA GLU A 94 1.36 28.88 -10.31
C GLU A 94 0.96 28.24 -11.64
N THR A 95 1.93 27.79 -12.42
CA THR A 95 1.71 27.31 -13.79
C THR A 95 1.60 25.82 -13.93
N THR A 96 2.03 25.06 -12.91
CA THR A 96 2.05 23.59 -12.96
C THR A 96 1.05 23.05 -11.96
N SER A 97 0.20 22.13 -12.41
CA SER A 97 -0.80 21.49 -11.55
C SER A 97 -0.32 20.16 -10.97
N VAL A 98 -0.98 19.73 -9.91
CA VAL A 98 -0.77 18.44 -9.26
C VAL A 98 -0.86 17.28 -10.25
N GLU A 99 -1.78 17.35 -11.21
CA GLU A 99 -1.95 16.32 -12.23
C GLU A 99 -0.66 16.00 -12.99
N THR A 100 0.23 16.96 -13.14
CA THR A 100 1.49 16.78 -13.87
C THR A 100 2.39 15.73 -13.21
N PHE A 101 2.29 15.57 -11.90
CA PHE A 101 3.18 14.71 -11.12
C PHE A 101 2.53 13.43 -10.64
N MET A 102 1.22 13.29 -10.79
CA MET A 102 0.53 12.09 -10.31
C MET A 102 0.73 10.93 -11.26
N HIS A 103 0.70 9.74 -10.70
CA HIS A 103 0.71 8.50 -11.46
C HIS A 103 -0.27 7.50 -10.82
N ASN A 104 -0.59 6.46 -11.56
CA ASN A 104 -1.47 5.43 -11.05
C ASN A 104 -0.74 4.59 -9.99
N PRO A 105 -1.42 4.20 -8.91
CA PRO A 105 -0.85 3.20 -8.02
C PRO A 105 -0.69 1.86 -8.76
N PRO A 106 0.24 0.99 -8.31
CA PRO A 106 0.47 -0.29 -9.00
C PRO A 106 -0.70 -1.26 -8.88
N ASP A 107 -1.52 -1.12 -7.84
CA ASP A 107 -2.76 -1.88 -7.66
C ASP A 107 -3.61 -1.19 -6.60
N TYR A 108 -4.81 -1.72 -6.38
CA TYR A 108 -5.80 -1.21 -5.43
C TYR A 108 -6.26 -2.33 -4.52
N ILE A 109 -6.54 -1.99 -3.27
CA ILE A 109 -7.19 -2.90 -2.32
C ILE A 109 -8.66 -2.51 -2.26
N TYR A 110 -9.55 -3.45 -2.52
CA TYR A 110 -10.99 -3.22 -2.47
C TYR A 110 -11.54 -3.72 -1.14
N TYR A 111 -11.95 -2.78 -0.32
CA TYR A 111 -12.36 -3.03 1.06
C TYR A 111 -13.43 -4.12 1.18
N GLU A 112 -14.43 -4.09 0.31
CA GLU A 112 -15.55 -5.02 0.37
C GLU A 112 -15.24 -6.41 -0.18
N ASN A 113 -14.30 -6.50 -1.12
CA ASN A 113 -14.11 -7.70 -1.92
C ASN A 113 -12.82 -8.46 -1.64
N ASP A 114 -11.77 -7.76 -1.20
CA ASP A 114 -10.46 -8.38 -1.05
C ASP A 114 -10.31 -9.05 0.31
N SER A 115 -9.97 -10.34 0.31
CA SER A 115 -9.53 -11.05 1.49
C SER A 115 -8.09 -10.64 1.85
N MET A 116 -7.65 -10.93 3.07
CA MET A 116 -6.26 -10.67 3.46
C MET A 116 -5.27 -11.45 2.60
N LYS A 117 -5.66 -12.63 2.14
CA LYS A 117 -4.87 -13.41 1.20
C LYS A 117 -4.66 -12.67 -0.13
N GLU A 118 -5.71 -12.05 -0.65
CA GLU A 118 -5.62 -11.25 -1.86
C GLU A 118 -4.80 -9.98 -1.66
N VAL A 119 -4.95 -9.34 -0.51
CA VAL A 119 -4.13 -8.17 -0.14
C VAL A 119 -2.65 -8.53 -0.13
N MET A 120 -2.28 -9.64 0.53
CA MET A 120 -0.89 -10.12 0.56
C MET A 120 -0.38 -10.42 -0.84
N ARG A 121 -1.19 -11.08 -1.66
CA ARG A 121 -0.82 -11.38 -3.05
C ARG A 121 -0.56 -10.10 -3.85
N LYS A 122 -1.40 -9.07 -3.70
CA LYS A 122 -1.22 -7.79 -4.39
C LYS A 122 0.09 -7.12 -4.00
N PHE A 123 0.49 -7.17 -2.74
CA PHE A 123 1.79 -6.67 -2.31
C PHE A 123 2.95 -7.48 -2.90
N GLN A 124 2.82 -8.80 -2.95
CA GLN A 124 3.85 -9.66 -3.53
C GLN A 124 3.99 -9.45 -5.02
N ASP A 125 2.88 -9.37 -5.74
CA ASP A 125 2.89 -9.23 -7.20
C ASP A 125 3.39 -7.85 -7.66
N THR A 126 3.10 -6.80 -6.92
CA THR A 126 3.49 -5.43 -7.29
C THR A 126 4.85 -5.02 -6.74
N GLY A 127 5.30 -5.62 -5.66
CA GLY A 127 6.46 -5.14 -4.92
C GLY A 127 6.26 -3.78 -4.26
N ALA A 128 5.03 -3.30 -4.18
CA ALA A 128 4.71 -1.98 -3.63
C ALA A 128 4.99 -1.90 -2.13
N TRP A 129 5.34 -0.69 -1.67
CA TRP A 129 5.47 -0.39 -0.24
C TRP A 129 4.14 0.04 0.37
N ASN A 130 3.24 0.58 -0.45
CA ASN A 130 1.92 1.03 -0.04
C ASN A 130 0.93 0.76 -1.16
N LEU A 131 -0.29 0.35 -0.80
CA LEU A 131 -1.40 0.21 -1.74
C LEU A 131 -2.61 0.96 -1.21
N PRO A 132 -3.30 1.71 -2.07
CA PRO A 132 -4.50 2.44 -1.66
C PRO A 132 -5.68 1.49 -1.44
N VAL A 133 -6.54 1.89 -0.53
CA VAL A 133 -7.79 1.18 -0.21
C VAL A 133 -8.96 1.98 -0.78
N ILE A 134 -9.78 1.30 -1.56
CA ILE A 134 -11.03 1.83 -2.11
C ILE A 134 -12.19 1.19 -1.37
N LYS A 135 -13.07 2.02 -0.81
CA LYS A 135 -14.27 1.57 -0.11
C LYS A 135 -15.49 2.22 -0.72
N LYS A 136 -16.45 1.41 -1.17
CA LYS A 136 -17.64 1.89 -1.87
C LYS A 136 -17.30 2.80 -3.05
N GLY A 137 -16.24 2.45 -3.78
CA GLY A 137 -15.78 3.22 -4.92
C GLY A 137 -14.92 4.44 -4.59
N ASN A 138 -14.83 4.84 -3.34
CA ASN A 138 -14.13 6.04 -2.91
C ASN A 138 -12.78 5.75 -2.27
N TYR A 139 -11.87 6.72 -2.36
CA TYR A 139 -10.63 6.66 -1.60
C TYR A 139 -10.93 6.52 -0.11
N TYR A 140 -10.26 5.59 0.56
CA TYR A 140 -10.48 5.37 1.98
C TYR A 140 -9.20 5.54 2.81
N GLY A 141 -8.07 5.06 2.33
CA GLY A 141 -6.80 5.10 3.02
C GLY A 141 -5.74 4.30 2.29
N PHE A 142 -4.72 3.90 3.02
CA PHE A 142 -3.63 3.06 2.50
C PHE A 142 -3.33 1.92 3.46
N VAL A 143 -2.81 0.84 2.91
CA VAL A 143 -2.13 -0.21 3.68
C VAL A 143 -0.66 -0.15 3.33
N SER A 144 0.22 -0.09 4.34
CA SER A 144 1.65 -0.22 4.12
C SER A 144 2.08 -1.68 4.25
N LYS A 145 3.04 -2.07 3.44
CA LYS A 145 3.64 -3.41 3.52
C LYS A 145 4.22 -3.67 4.90
N SER A 146 4.87 -2.66 5.48
CA SER A 146 5.48 -2.76 6.81
C SER A 146 4.45 -3.07 7.89
N LYS A 147 3.33 -2.32 7.90
CA LYS A 147 2.27 -2.53 8.90
C LYS A 147 1.58 -3.88 8.70
N LEU A 148 1.38 -4.26 7.44
CA LEU A 148 0.79 -5.55 7.09
C LEU A 148 1.65 -6.72 7.61
N LEU A 149 2.96 -6.68 7.37
CA LEU A 149 3.87 -7.72 7.81
C LEU A 149 4.02 -7.75 9.34
N THR A 150 3.98 -6.59 9.98
CA THR A 150 3.99 -6.51 11.45
C THR A 150 2.74 -7.16 12.05
N ALA A 151 1.58 -6.88 11.48
CA ALA A 151 0.32 -7.49 11.92
C ALA A 151 0.31 -9.01 11.66
N TYR A 152 0.82 -9.44 10.51
CA TYR A 152 0.96 -10.85 10.17
C TYR A 152 1.86 -11.57 11.18
N ARG A 153 2.99 -10.99 11.51
CA ARG A 153 3.94 -11.56 12.47
C ARG A 153 3.30 -11.68 13.86
N ARG A 154 2.54 -10.68 14.27
CA ARG A 154 1.84 -10.70 15.57
C ARG A 154 0.83 -11.84 15.64
N GLU A 155 0.01 -12.00 14.61
CA GLU A 155 -0.96 -13.09 14.55
C GLU A 155 -0.27 -14.45 14.47
N LEU A 156 0.85 -14.53 13.77
CA LEU A 156 1.64 -15.76 13.68
C LEU A 156 2.16 -16.20 15.06
N ILE A 157 2.65 -15.26 15.86
CA ILE A 157 3.12 -15.52 17.22
C ILE A 157 1.95 -15.99 18.09
N ASN A 158 0.81 -15.32 18.03
CA ASN A 158 -0.37 -15.68 18.80
C ASN A 158 -0.91 -17.06 18.41
N PHE A 159 -0.87 -17.38 17.12
CA PHE A 159 -1.34 -18.66 16.61
C PHE A 159 -0.47 -19.83 17.09
N THR A 160 0.83 -19.60 17.30
CA THR A 160 1.78 -20.64 17.69
C THR A 160 1.97 -20.76 19.20
N SER A 161 1.40 -19.85 19.97
CA SER A 161 1.53 -19.86 21.44
C SER A 161 0.56 -20.82 22.11
#